data_dbfde0a0468c71714d18ef01ce45eb5f
#
_entry.id   dbfde0a0468c71714d18ef01ce45eb5f
#
_cell.length_a   1.000
_cell.length_b   1.000
_cell.length_c   1.000
_cell.angle_alpha   90.00
_cell.angle_beta   90.00
_cell.angle_gamma   90.00
#
_symmetry.space_group_name_H-M   'P 1'
#
loop_
_entity.id
_entity.type
_entity.pdbx_description
1 polymer ?
#
loop_
_entity_poly.entity_id
_entity_poly.type
_entity_poly.pdbx_seq_one_letter_code
_entity_poly.pdbx_strand_id
1 'polypeptide(L)'
;MKPRILHLFQSAASVAVAIAAFALCGSAGGLQLSLSLPVAAAIAIAIHRHLLHGSRAGEWVLSITAMVMALGITLNTYYFTSVLSGTLDAPVLLNSDSLRYFTYAEYLLEGDFPAAFGDFLGIPIITAALWAVLGKSIVWALAACMLLTLVAISLSGRLAAILLRHSEPSSALAMALTAAVCHFTGQGMVLLKEPLIYVAFLLIAIPLAHFYLRKRISARHIVSFVAGCILTALVRSHALHFIALGLIMFLPLQFTRKRILHAAGAAVCIFACVAGGGYLSHTGTEKHSNIVSGSDSMPEAYLGDDSRYDGYKSLLGDYYNRPIYQRIALLPATAAVQYAVPFPWNFKRDTEFGYSQALNHIAWPWYAIGGIILFYFIWLWWRKSAPLRLWALWAAVCWLIPAYLFGGSMSRYVMPFIPTLVPLALVVIGELRSRRHITPFKWWAVSYTIVLLLALSACFFIQNH
;
A
#
# COMPACT_ATOMS: atom_id res chain seq x y z
N MET A 1 26.98 13.10 -3.04
CA MET A 1 27.37 12.41 -4.31
C MET A 1 27.16 13.37 -5.47
N LYS A 2 28.09 13.45 -6.44
CA LYS A 2 28.01 14.43 -7.54
C LYS A 2 26.83 14.07 -8.48
N PRO A 3 26.07 15.05 -8.99
CA PRO A 3 24.89 14.79 -9.86
C PRO A 3 25.20 13.91 -11.09
N ARG A 4 26.42 13.98 -11.61
CA ARG A 4 26.88 13.13 -12.72
C ARG A 4 26.85 11.63 -12.39
N ILE A 5 27.12 11.23 -11.14
CA ILE A 5 27.12 9.82 -10.73
C ILE A 5 25.69 9.28 -10.68
N LEU A 6 24.71 10.10 -10.24
CA LEU A 6 23.30 9.71 -10.26
C LEU A 6 22.82 9.45 -11.70
N HIS A 7 23.14 10.35 -12.63
CA HIS A 7 22.75 10.17 -14.03
C HIS A 7 23.42 8.95 -14.65
N LEU A 8 24.71 8.71 -14.35
CA LEU A 8 25.41 7.50 -14.82
C LEU A 8 24.78 6.23 -14.26
N PHE A 9 24.44 6.22 -12.96
CA PHE A 9 23.79 5.08 -12.33
C PHE A 9 22.40 4.84 -12.92
N GLN A 10 21.59 5.88 -13.09
CA GLN A 10 20.26 5.78 -13.71
C GLN A 10 20.36 5.27 -15.15
N SER A 11 21.31 5.80 -15.95
CA SER A 11 21.54 5.35 -17.31
C SER A 11 22.00 3.90 -17.36
N ALA A 12 22.95 3.50 -16.52
CA ALA A 12 23.44 2.12 -16.46
C ALA A 12 22.33 1.15 -16.01
N ALA A 13 21.52 1.52 -15.02
CA ALA A 13 20.40 0.73 -14.55
C ALA A 13 19.31 0.59 -15.64
N SER A 14 18.99 1.66 -16.36
CA SER A 14 18.04 1.62 -17.48
C SER A 14 18.54 0.72 -18.62
N VAL A 15 19.83 0.80 -18.95
CA VAL A 15 20.45 -0.08 -19.95
C VAL A 15 20.43 -1.54 -19.50
N ALA A 16 20.75 -1.83 -18.23
CA ALA A 16 20.70 -3.19 -17.71
C ALA A 16 19.28 -3.78 -17.74
N VAL A 17 18.26 -3.00 -17.38
CA VAL A 17 16.86 -3.42 -17.48
C VAL A 17 16.47 -3.64 -18.94
N ALA A 18 16.87 -2.75 -19.86
CA ALA A 18 16.61 -2.91 -21.28
C ALA A 18 17.23 -4.20 -21.84
N ILE A 19 18.50 -4.47 -21.53
CA ILE A 19 19.18 -5.71 -21.95
C ILE A 19 18.45 -6.94 -21.38
N ALA A 20 18.11 -6.93 -20.10
CA ALA A 20 17.38 -8.02 -19.47
C ALA A 20 15.99 -8.22 -20.13
N ALA A 21 15.27 -7.14 -20.44
CA ALA A 21 13.98 -7.20 -21.10
C ALA A 21 14.06 -7.81 -22.50
N PHE A 22 15.05 -7.39 -23.31
CA PHE A 22 15.26 -7.97 -24.64
C PHE A 22 15.70 -9.43 -24.58
N ALA A 23 16.59 -9.77 -23.64
CA ALA A 23 17.08 -11.14 -23.49
C ALA A 23 15.98 -12.11 -23.03
N LEU A 24 15.07 -11.65 -22.16
CA LEU A 24 14.06 -12.51 -21.56
C LEU A 24 12.73 -12.52 -22.33
N CYS A 25 12.25 -11.36 -22.79
CA CYS A 25 10.89 -11.23 -23.33
C CYS A 25 10.83 -11.13 -24.87
N GLY A 26 11.96 -11.28 -25.55
CA GLY A 26 12.04 -11.12 -27.01
C GLY A 26 11.93 -9.65 -27.47
N SER A 27 12.00 -9.42 -28.80
CA SER A 27 12.13 -8.07 -29.34
C SER A 27 10.92 -7.14 -29.04
N ALA A 28 9.69 -7.64 -29.24
CA ALA A 28 8.48 -6.84 -29.04
C ALA A 28 8.23 -6.50 -27.56
N GLY A 29 8.24 -7.52 -26.70
CA GLY A 29 8.08 -7.33 -25.26
C GLY A 29 9.22 -6.56 -24.63
N GLY A 30 10.45 -6.83 -25.04
CA GLY A 30 11.64 -6.12 -24.60
C GLY A 30 11.61 -4.64 -24.98
N LEU A 31 11.13 -4.28 -26.15
CA LEU A 31 10.98 -2.89 -26.58
C LEU A 31 9.94 -2.16 -25.70
N GLN A 32 8.78 -2.74 -25.51
CA GLN A 32 7.73 -2.13 -24.68
C GLN A 32 8.20 -1.90 -23.22
N LEU A 33 8.85 -2.90 -22.61
CA LEU A 33 9.41 -2.78 -21.25
C LEU A 33 10.51 -1.73 -21.19
N SER A 34 11.42 -1.73 -22.18
CA SER A 34 12.55 -0.79 -22.24
C SER A 34 12.13 0.66 -22.39
N LEU A 35 10.97 0.91 -22.99
CA LEU A 35 10.40 2.26 -23.11
C LEU A 35 9.54 2.65 -21.92
N SER A 36 8.60 1.78 -21.53
CA SER A 36 7.56 2.12 -20.53
C SER A 36 8.13 2.28 -19.13
N LEU A 37 9.01 1.38 -18.68
CA LEU A 37 9.48 1.40 -17.28
C LEU A 37 10.41 2.59 -17.00
N PRO A 38 11.40 2.94 -17.83
CA PRO A 38 12.18 4.16 -17.64
C PRO A 38 11.34 5.44 -17.71
N VAL A 39 10.33 5.49 -18.61
CA VAL A 39 9.41 6.64 -18.69
C VAL A 39 8.60 6.77 -17.42
N ALA A 40 8.03 5.69 -16.89
CA ALA A 40 7.32 5.69 -15.61
C ALA A 40 8.21 6.17 -14.45
N ALA A 41 9.45 5.70 -14.38
CA ALA A 41 10.44 6.14 -13.41
C ALA A 41 10.78 7.64 -13.55
N ALA A 42 11.01 8.10 -14.79
CA ALA A 42 11.32 9.51 -15.07
C ALA A 42 10.15 10.44 -14.67
N ILE A 43 8.91 10.04 -14.98
CA ILE A 43 7.71 10.79 -14.58
C ILE A 43 7.62 10.85 -13.05
N ALA A 44 7.81 9.74 -12.33
CA ALA A 44 7.78 9.72 -10.86
C ALA A 44 8.85 10.64 -10.26
N ILE A 45 10.07 10.63 -10.78
CA ILE A 45 11.17 11.50 -10.35
C ILE A 45 10.84 12.97 -10.67
N ALA A 46 10.26 13.27 -11.83
CA ALA A 46 9.83 14.61 -12.18
C ALA A 46 8.72 15.12 -11.25
N ILE A 47 7.72 14.29 -10.93
CA ILE A 47 6.69 14.60 -9.93
C ILE A 47 7.34 14.89 -8.56
N HIS A 48 8.26 14.03 -8.13
CA HIS A 48 8.99 14.21 -6.87
C HIS A 48 9.73 15.55 -6.83
N ARG A 49 10.48 15.87 -7.86
CA ARG A 49 11.31 17.07 -7.95
C ARG A 49 10.47 18.34 -8.08
N HIS A 50 9.54 18.39 -9.02
CA HIS A 50 8.87 19.63 -9.43
C HIS A 50 7.54 19.87 -8.71
N LEU A 51 6.75 18.83 -8.46
CA LEU A 51 5.44 18.99 -7.81
C LEU A 51 5.52 18.83 -6.29
N LEU A 52 6.35 17.92 -5.81
CA LEU A 52 6.48 17.65 -4.39
C LEU A 52 7.67 18.37 -3.75
N HIS A 53 8.49 19.07 -4.54
CA HIS A 53 9.70 19.75 -4.09
C HIS A 53 10.60 18.83 -3.28
N GLY A 54 10.80 17.63 -3.79
CA GLY A 54 11.53 16.56 -3.11
C GLY A 54 13.05 16.76 -3.17
N SER A 55 13.75 16.01 -2.31
CA SER A 55 15.19 16.09 -2.17
C SER A 55 15.92 15.18 -3.17
N ARG A 56 17.19 15.48 -3.48
CA ARG A 56 18.06 14.60 -4.26
C ARG A 56 18.22 13.21 -3.66
N ALA A 57 18.24 13.11 -2.32
CA ALA A 57 18.28 11.82 -1.65
C ALA A 57 17.01 11.00 -1.91
N GLY A 58 15.84 11.65 -2.00
CA GLY A 58 14.59 11.02 -2.41
C GLY A 58 14.63 10.53 -3.86
N GLU A 59 15.25 11.28 -4.78
CA GLU A 59 15.43 10.84 -6.17
C GLU A 59 16.25 9.54 -6.26
N TRP A 60 17.27 9.39 -5.41
CA TRP A 60 18.03 8.13 -5.30
C TRP A 60 17.16 6.97 -4.84
N VAL A 61 16.36 7.18 -3.80
CA VAL A 61 15.43 6.15 -3.32
C VAL A 61 14.48 5.72 -4.43
N LEU A 62 13.88 6.68 -5.16
CA LEU A 62 12.99 6.37 -6.27
C LEU A 62 13.71 5.63 -7.40
N SER A 63 14.94 6.02 -7.74
CA SER A 63 15.71 5.38 -8.80
C SER A 63 16.04 3.92 -8.48
N ILE A 64 16.49 3.65 -7.25
CA ILE A 64 16.78 2.27 -6.81
C ILE A 64 15.49 1.44 -6.76
N THR A 65 14.43 2.01 -6.21
CA THR A 65 13.14 1.31 -6.13
C THR A 65 12.58 1.02 -7.52
N ALA A 66 12.65 2.00 -8.44
CA ALA A 66 12.23 1.82 -9.83
C ALA A 66 13.00 0.71 -10.52
N MET A 67 14.31 0.61 -10.29
CA MET A 67 15.14 -0.47 -10.86
C MET A 67 14.70 -1.85 -10.35
N VAL A 68 14.47 -1.98 -9.05
CA VAL A 68 13.98 -3.24 -8.44
C VAL A 68 12.61 -3.62 -8.99
N MET A 69 11.70 -2.64 -9.08
CA MET A 69 10.37 -2.87 -9.64
C MET A 69 10.41 -3.22 -11.12
N ALA A 70 11.24 -2.52 -11.90
CA ALA A 70 11.41 -2.80 -13.33
C ALA A 70 11.93 -4.22 -13.57
N LEU A 71 12.89 -4.68 -12.77
CA LEU A 71 13.36 -6.06 -12.82
C LEU A 71 12.23 -7.05 -12.47
N GLY A 72 11.46 -6.80 -11.40
CA GLY A 72 10.33 -7.63 -11.04
C GLY A 72 9.25 -7.71 -12.12
N ILE A 73 8.92 -6.57 -12.76
CA ILE A 73 7.96 -6.52 -13.87
C ILE A 73 8.50 -7.29 -15.09
N THR A 74 9.79 -7.14 -15.41
CA THR A 74 10.42 -7.86 -16.50
C THR A 74 10.37 -9.38 -16.29
N LEU A 75 10.68 -9.84 -15.08
CA LEU A 75 10.57 -11.26 -14.71
C LEU A 75 9.14 -11.78 -14.77
N ASN A 76 8.17 -10.98 -14.32
CA ASN A 76 6.76 -11.33 -14.46
C ASN A 76 6.32 -11.44 -15.92
N THR A 77 6.71 -10.48 -16.76
CA THR A 77 6.37 -10.49 -18.18
C THR A 77 7.01 -11.68 -18.87
N TYR A 78 8.27 -12.00 -18.54
CA TYR A 78 8.93 -13.23 -19.00
C TYR A 78 8.14 -14.49 -18.58
N TYR A 79 7.71 -14.56 -17.34
CA TYR A 79 6.92 -15.69 -16.85
C TYR A 79 5.62 -15.84 -17.62
N PHE A 80 4.88 -14.75 -17.87
CA PHE A 80 3.64 -14.78 -18.64
C PHE A 80 3.84 -15.23 -20.08
N THR A 81 4.90 -14.79 -20.75
CA THR A 81 5.11 -15.05 -22.17
C THR A 81 5.85 -16.35 -22.44
N SER A 82 6.83 -16.72 -21.62
CA SER A 82 7.71 -17.84 -21.89
C SER A 82 7.36 -19.10 -21.11
N VAL A 83 6.88 -18.96 -19.86
CA VAL A 83 6.56 -20.10 -19.00
C VAL A 83 5.08 -20.50 -19.15
N LEU A 84 4.17 -19.50 -19.22
CA LEU A 84 2.75 -19.75 -19.36
C LEU A 84 2.25 -19.69 -20.81
N SER A 85 3.16 -19.46 -21.77
CA SER A 85 2.84 -19.37 -23.20
C SER A 85 1.74 -18.36 -23.54
N GLY A 86 1.60 -17.30 -22.74
CA GLY A 86 0.70 -16.18 -22.98
C GLY A 86 1.32 -15.16 -23.95
N THR A 87 0.54 -14.15 -24.31
CA THR A 87 0.99 -12.99 -25.08
C THR A 87 0.85 -11.73 -24.26
N LEU A 88 1.46 -10.61 -24.67
CA LEU A 88 1.39 -9.35 -23.92
C LEU A 88 0.01 -8.69 -23.95
N ASP A 89 -0.78 -8.98 -24.95
CA ASP A 89 -2.16 -8.52 -25.16
C ASP A 89 -3.23 -9.48 -24.63
N ALA A 90 -2.82 -10.73 -24.34
CA ALA A 90 -3.65 -11.77 -23.72
C ALA A 90 -2.79 -12.61 -22.76
N PRO A 91 -2.20 -12.04 -21.71
CA PRO A 91 -1.35 -12.78 -20.79
C PRO A 91 -2.19 -13.77 -19.98
N VAL A 92 -1.62 -14.93 -19.70
CA VAL A 92 -2.19 -15.85 -18.71
C VAL A 92 -1.94 -15.22 -17.34
N LEU A 93 -2.98 -14.66 -16.75
CA LEU A 93 -2.96 -14.05 -15.43
C LEU A 93 -3.44 -15.05 -14.39
N LEU A 94 -2.58 -15.36 -13.45
CA LEU A 94 -2.86 -16.38 -12.43
C LEU A 94 -3.59 -15.82 -11.20
N ASN A 95 -3.59 -14.48 -11.05
CA ASN A 95 -4.32 -13.83 -9.98
C ASN A 95 -5.73 -13.47 -10.45
N SER A 96 -6.74 -13.97 -9.76
CA SER A 96 -8.15 -13.68 -10.05
C SER A 96 -8.47 -12.18 -10.11
N ASP A 97 -7.85 -11.36 -9.23
CA ASP A 97 -8.02 -9.91 -9.23
C ASP A 97 -7.37 -9.27 -10.47
N SER A 98 -6.14 -9.69 -10.82
CA SER A 98 -5.44 -9.17 -12.01
C SER A 98 -6.17 -9.51 -13.30
N LEU A 99 -6.67 -10.74 -13.42
CA LEU A 99 -7.49 -11.18 -14.56
C LEU A 99 -8.77 -10.32 -14.65
N ARG A 100 -9.45 -10.12 -13.53
CA ARG A 100 -10.66 -9.29 -13.48
C ARG A 100 -10.39 -7.85 -13.94
N TYR A 101 -9.31 -7.22 -13.50
CA TYR A 101 -8.98 -5.86 -13.93
C TYR A 101 -8.60 -5.78 -15.40
N PHE A 102 -7.92 -6.79 -15.91
CA PHE A 102 -7.61 -6.91 -17.32
C PHE A 102 -8.90 -7.02 -18.16
N THR A 103 -9.78 -7.96 -17.82
CA THR A 103 -11.06 -8.17 -18.52
C THR A 103 -11.97 -6.95 -18.44
N TYR A 104 -12.03 -6.28 -17.30
CA TYR A 104 -12.80 -5.03 -17.17
C TYR A 104 -12.24 -3.90 -18.03
N ALA A 105 -10.94 -3.83 -18.23
CA ALA A 105 -10.34 -2.88 -19.15
C ALA A 105 -10.68 -3.21 -20.61
N GLU A 106 -10.81 -4.49 -20.97
CA GLU A 106 -11.32 -4.93 -22.29
C GLU A 106 -12.76 -4.47 -22.51
N TYR A 107 -13.66 -4.75 -21.56
CA TYR A 107 -15.05 -4.31 -21.66
C TYR A 107 -15.18 -2.79 -21.80
N LEU A 108 -14.37 -2.01 -21.07
CA LEU A 108 -14.36 -0.55 -21.21
C LEU A 108 -13.91 -0.09 -22.60
N LEU A 109 -12.96 -0.79 -23.24
CA LEU A 109 -12.54 -0.49 -24.62
C LEU A 109 -13.63 -0.82 -25.64
N GLU A 110 -14.39 -1.89 -25.41
CA GLU A 110 -15.51 -2.33 -26.25
C GLU A 110 -16.77 -1.48 -26.05
N GLY A 111 -16.78 -0.59 -25.05
CA GLY A 111 -17.94 0.23 -24.70
C GLY A 111 -18.99 -0.49 -23.86
N ASP A 112 -18.65 -1.66 -23.34
CA ASP A 112 -19.53 -2.45 -22.47
C ASP A 112 -19.41 -1.99 -21.00
N PHE A 113 -19.95 -0.82 -20.72
CA PHE A 113 -19.93 -0.23 -19.40
C PHE A 113 -20.67 -1.03 -18.31
N PRO A 114 -21.85 -1.62 -18.55
CA PRO A 114 -22.56 -2.39 -17.52
C PRO A 114 -21.76 -3.56 -16.95
N ALA A 115 -21.03 -4.28 -17.78
CA ALA A 115 -20.18 -5.38 -17.33
C ALA A 115 -18.94 -4.89 -16.56
N ALA A 116 -18.46 -3.68 -16.87
CA ALA A 116 -17.31 -3.06 -16.21
C ALA A 116 -17.66 -2.36 -14.89
N PHE A 117 -18.93 -2.03 -14.63
CA PHE A 117 -19.39 -1.38 -13.39
C PHE A 117 -19.48 -2.30 -12.17
N GLY A 118 -18.76 -3.43 -12.18
CA GLY A 118 -18.48 -4.18 -10.97
C GLY A 118 -17.54 -3.43 -10.00
N ASP A 119 -17.18 -4.07 -8.92
CA ASP A 119 -16.19 -3.54 -7.95
C ASP A 119 -14.89 -3.12 -8.68
N PHE A 120 -14.34 -1.96 -8.31
CA PHE A 120 -12.94 -1.63 -8.59
C PHE A 120 -12.60 -1.04 -9.97
N LEU A 121 -13.32 -0.03 -10.39
CA LEU A 121 -13.15 0.61 -11.69
C LEU A 121 -11.82 1.37 -11.90
N GLY A 122 -11.16 1.82 -10.83
CA GLY A 122 -10.05 2.76 -10.96
C GLY A 122 -8.88 2.25 -11.83
N ILE A 123 -8.40 1.03 -11.62
CA ILE A 123 -7.31 0.44 -12.42
C ILE A 123 -7.78 0.05 -13.83
N PRO A 124 -8.96 -0.59 -14.02
CA PRO A 124 -9.48 -0.83 -15.36
C PRO A 124 -9.60 0.43 -16.22
N ILE A 125 -10.08 1.55 -15.67
CA ILE A 125 -10.18 2.82 -16.41
C ILE A 125 -8.79 3.31 -16.85
N ILE A 126 -7.79 3.28 -15.97
CA ILE A 126 -6.42 3.69 -16.30
C ILE A 126 -5.86 2.76 -17.39
N THR A 127 -6.06 1.46 -17.25
CA THR A 127 -5.60 0.45 -18.20
C THR A 127 -6.24 0.63 -19.57
N ALA A 128 -7.56 0.77 -19.62
CA ALA A 128 -8.29 0.99 -20.87
C ALA A 128 -7.86 2.28 -21.57
N ALA A 129 -7.69 3.38 -20.81
CA ALA A 129 -7.21 4.64 -21.36
C ALA A 129 -5.80 4.53 -21.96
N LEU A 130 -4.90 3.80 -21.32
CA LEU A 130 -3.57 3.52 -21.84
C LEU A 130 -3.63 2.66 -23.11
N TRP A 131 -4.48 1.64 -23.13
CA TRP A 131 -4.65 0.77 -24.29
C TRP A 131 -5.28 1.49 -25.49
N ALA A 132 -6.20 2.39 -25.26
CA ALA A 132 -6.80 3.21 -26.31
C ALA A 132 -5.76 4.07 -27.07
N VAL A 133 -4.69 4.48 -26.35
CA VAL A 133 -3.65 5.36 -26.93
C VAL A 133 -2.42 4.58 -27.42
N LEU A 134 -2.00 3.57 -26.65
CA LEU A 134 -0.72 2.88 -26.85
C LEU A 134 -0.87 1.46 -27.44
N GLY A 135 -2.11 1.02 -27.64
CA GLY A 135 -2.41 -0.36 -28.01
C GLY A 135 -2.46 -1.30 -26.81
N LYS A 136 -3.20 -2.40 -26.96
CA LYS A 136 -3.42 -3.39 -25.90
C LYS A 136 -2.13 -4.10 -25.54
N SER A 137 -1.69 -3.94 -24.29
CA SER A 137 -0.56 -4.66 -23.70
C SER A 137 -0.59 -4.52 -22.18
N ILE A 138 -0.32 -5.62 -21.46
CA ILE A 138 -0.22 -5.61 -19.99
C ILE A 138 0.95 -4.74 -19.50
N VAL A 139 1.97 -4.55 -20.31
CA VAL A 139 3.18 -3.78 -19.95
C VAL A 139 2.85 -2.34 -19.59
N TRP A 140 1.92 -1.70 -20.31
CA TRP A 140 1.49 -0.33 -20.03
C TRP A 140 0.80 -0.22 -18.67
N ALA A 141 -0.05 -1.20 -18.35
CA ALA A 141 -0.75 -1.25 -17.08
C ALA A 141 0.21 -1.50 -15.91
N LEU A 142 1.20 -2.39 -16.08
CA LEU A 142 2.25 -2.63 -15.07
C LEU A 142 3.14 -1.41 -14.87
N ALA A 143 3.48 -0.69 -15.93
CA ALA A 143 4.22 0.58 -15.84
C ALA A 143 3.43 1.66 -15.09
N ALA A 144 2.10 1.71 -15.27
CA ALA A 144 1.24 2.60 -14.50
C ALA A 144 1.19 2.21 -13.02
N CYS A 145 1.09 0.93 -12.68
CA CYS A 145 1.17 0.45 -11.30
C CYS A 145 2.51 0.81 -10.64
N MET A 146 3.61 0.64 -11.37
CA MET A 146 4.94 1.07 -10.93
C MET A 146 4.98 2.58 -10.66
N LEU A 147 4.51 3.41 -11.61
CA LEU A 147 4.45 4.86 -11.47
C LEU A 147 3.67 5.28 -10.22
N LEU A 148 2.47 4.74 -10.04
CA LEU A 148 1.63 5.02 -8.87
C LEU A 148 2.32 4.65 -7.56
N THR A 149 3.01 3.50 -7.51
CA THR A 149 3.76 3.07 -6.32
C THR A 149 4.92 4.03 -6.00
N LEU A 150 5.69 4.44 -7.01
CA LEU A 150 6.78 5.41 -6.83
C LEU A 150 6.27 6.78 -6.38
N VAL A 151 5.13 7.22 -6.91
CA VAL A 151 4.47 8.46 -6.46
C VAL A 151 4.01 8.32 -5.00
N ALA A 152 3.44 7.18 -4.62
CA ALA A 152 3.04 6.92 -3.23
C ALA A 152 4.25 6.94 -2.27
N ILE A 153 5.38 6.35 -2.65
CA ILE A 153 6.63 6.42 -1.88
C ILE A 153 7.09 7.87 -1.71
N SER A 154 7.01 8.68 -2.77
CA SER A 154 7.34 10.09 -2.70
C SER A 154 6.40 10.88 -1.77
N LEU A 155 5.09 10.62 -1.85
CA LEU A 155 4.08 11.21 -0.97
C LEU A 155 4.28 10.80 0.50
N SER A 156 4.73 9.57 0.77
CA SER A 156 5.03 9.11 2.13
C SER A 156 6.15 9.94 2.77
N GLY A 157 7.20 10.26 1.99
CA GLY A 157 8.25 11.17 2.42
C GLY A 157 7.72 12.56 2.76
N ARG A 158 6.81 13.09 1.95
CA ARG A 158 6.16 14.39 2.21
C ARG A 158 5.29 14.36 3.46
N LEU A 159 4.52 13.30 3.67
CA LEU A 159 3.72 13.11 4.89
C LEU A 159 4.61 13.12 6.14
N ALA A 160 5.71 12.38 6.11
CA ALA A 160 6.66 12.34 7.22
C ALA A 160 7.29 13.71 7.51
N ALA A 161 7.69 14.45 6.48
CA ALA A 161 8.24 15.80 6.61
C ALA A 161 7.22 16.77 7.25
N ILE A 162 5.94 16.64 6.92
CA ILE A 162 4.87 17.45 7.51
C ILE A 162 4.68 17.13 8.99
N LEU A 163 4.59 15.85 9.34
CA LEU A 163 4.31 15.39 10.69
C LEU A 163 5.47 15.68 11.66
N LEU A 164 6.68 15.49 11.20
CA LEU A 164 7.87 15.58 12.03
C LEU A 164 8.51 16.98 12.03
N ARG A 165 8.05 17.88 11.18
CA ARG A 165 8.65 19.23 10.99
C ARG A 165 10.14 19.18 10.68
N HIS A 166 10.59 18.18 9.95
CA HIS A 166 11.99 17.87 9.74
C HIS A 166 12.49 18.24 8.34
N SER A 167 13.81 18.29 8.26
CA SER A 167 14.63 18.54 7.08
C SER A 167 14.53 17.38 6.05
N GLU A 168 15.06 17.62 4.86
CA GLU A 168 15.11 16.69 3.73
C GLU A 168 15.58 15.25 4.06
N PRO A 169 16.61 15.02 4.94
CA PRO A 169 17.04 13.67 5.25
C PRO A 169 15.96 12.77 5.85
N SER A 170 15.03 13.34 6.64
CA SER A 170 13.93 12.56 7.23
C SER A 170 12.90 12.14 6.18
N SER A 171 12.65 12.99 5.17
CA SER A 171 11.77 12.68 4.06
C SER A 171 12.32 11.53 3.23
N ALA A 172 13.59 11.58 2.81
CA ALA A 172 14.23 10.51 2.04
C ALA A 172 14.30 9.19 2.83
N LEU A 173 14.54 9.25 4.15
CA LEU A 173 14.54 8.06 5.00
C LEU A 173 13.13 7.47 5.11
N ALA A 174 12.08 8.30 5.20
CA ALA A 174 10.69 7.82 5.16
C ALA A 174 10.38 7.09 3.85
N MET A 175 10.82 7.67 2.72
CA MET A 175 10.69 7.04 1.41
C MET A 175 11.39 5.69 1.37
N ALA A 176 12.64 5.62 1.87
CA ALA A 176 13.42 4.39 1.92
C ALA A 176 12.77 3.32 2.80
N LEU A 177 12.26 3.70 3.98
CA LEU A 177 11.53 2.77 4.86
C LEU A 177 10.24 2.27 4.21
N THR A 178 9.47 3.15 3.54
CA THR A 178 8.25 2.75 2.82
C THR A 178 8.58 1.80 1.66
N ALA A 179 9.62 2.12 0.88
CA ALA A 179 10.08 1.29 -0.23
C ALA A 179 10.62 -0.08 0.23
N ALA A 180 11.23 -0.14 1.40
CA ALA A 180 11.76 -1.38 1.99
C ALA A 180 10.66 -2.33 2.48
N VAL A 181 9.41 -1.86 2.63
CA VAL A 181 8.26 -2.74 2.85
C VAL A 181 7.94 -3.44 1.52
N CYS A 182 8.49 -4.64 1.34
CA CYS A 182 8.43 -5.37 0.07
C CYS A 182 7.00 -5.63 -0.41
N HIS A 183 6.05 -5.79 0.52
CA HIS A 183 4.63 -5.91 0.17
C HIS A 183 4.08 -4.67 -0.50
N PHE A 184 4.51 -3.49 -0.05
CA PHE A 184 4.10 -2.23 -0.63
C PHE A 184 4.63 -2.07 -2.06
N THR A 185 5.90 -2.34 -2.29
CA THR A 185 6.52 -2.28 -3.61
C THR A 185 6.10 -3.43 -4.51
N GLY A 186 5.97 -4.64 -3.98
CA GLY A 186 5.58 -5.83 -4.72
C GLY A 186 4.19 -5.74 -5.35
N GLN A 187 3.23 -5.10 -4.68
CA GLN A 187 1.90 -4.87 -5.26
C GLN A 187 1.94 -3.96 -6.50
N GLY A 188 2.96 -3.13 -6.63
CA GLY A 188 3.16 -2.29 -7.81
C GLY A 188 3.81 -2.99 -9.00
N MET A 189 4.21 -4.25 -8.85
CA MET A 189 4.81 -5.07 -9.93
C MET A 189 3.79 -5.99 -10.62
N VAL A 190 2.56 -5.98 -10.16
CA VAL A 190 1.43 -6.76 -10.70
C VAL A 190 0.26 -5.84 -10.99
N LEU A 191 -0.66 -6.30 -11.84
CA LEU A 191 -1.86 -5.52 -12.17
C LEU A 191 -2.86 -5.60 -11.02
N LEU A 192 -2.72 -4.69 -10.06
CA LEU A 192 -3.57 -4.60 -8.88
C LEU A 192 -4.00 -3.16 -8.60
N LYS A 193 -5.07 -3.01 -7.85
CA LYS A 193 -5.62 -1.69 -7.46
C LYS A 193 -4.86 -1.03 -6.32
N GLU A 194 -4.06 -1.76 -5.58
CA GLU A 194 -3.35 -1.32 -4.39
C GLU A 194 -2.48 -0.08 -4.65
N PRO A 195 -1.69 0.03 -5.72
CA PRO A 195 -0.93 1.25 -6.01
C PRO A 195 -1.78 2.52 -6.10
N LEU A 196 -2.97 2.41 -6.69
CA LEU A 196 -3.89 3.54 -6.79
C LEU A 196 -4.47 3.91 -5.42
N ILE A 197 -4.80 2.92 -4.58
CA ILE A 197 -5.25 3.14 -3.20
C ILE A 197 -4.16 3.84 -2.39
N TYR A 198 -2.89 3.48 -2.55
CA TYR A 198 -1.77 4.12 -1.84
C TYR A 198 -1.70 5.62 -2.15
N VAL A 199 -1.77 5.97 -3.43
CA VAL A 199 -1.79 7.38 -3.85
C VAL A 199 -3.04 8.07 -3.32
N ALA A 200 -4.22 7.48 -3.52
CA ALA A 200 -5.50 8.05 -3.10
C ALA A 200 -5.52 8.32 -1.59
N PHE A 201 -5.10 7.35 -0.78
CA PHE A 201 -5.04 7.49 0.66
C PHE A 201 -4.05 8.60 1.09
N LEU A 202 -2.88 8.69 0.48
CA LEU A 202 -1.89 9.72 0.80
C LEU A 202 -2.34 11.11 0.37
N LEU A 203 -3.08 11.24 -0.73
CA LEU A 203 -3.72 12.50 -1.14
C LEU A 203 -4.72 13.00 -0.08
N ILE A 204 -5.29 12.13 0.72
CA ILE A 204 -6.18 12.47 1.85
C ILE A 204 -5.36 12.68 3.14
N ALA A 205 -4.42 11.79 3.43
CA ALA A 205 -3.66 11.81 4.68
C ALA A 205 -2.79 13.07 4.84
N ILE A 206 -2.25 13.62 3.73
CA ILE A 206 -1.46 14.85 3.74
C ILE A 206 -2.29 16.07 4.17
N PRO A 207 -3.45 16.40 3.54
CA PRO A 207 -4.35 17.43 4.05
C PRO A 207 -4.83 17.20 5.49
N LEU A 208 -5.13 15.95 5.84
CA LEU A 208 -5.50 15.58 7.20
C LEU A 208 -4.38 15.90 8.20
N ALA A 209 -3.11 15.62 7.85
CA ALA A 209 -1.97 15.99 8.68
C ALA A 209 -1.83 17.53 8.84
N HIS A 210 -2.08 18.30 7.79
CA HIS A 210 -2.12 19.76 7.86
C HIS A 210 -3.24 20.27 8.76
N PHE A 211 -4.43 19.71 8.62
CA PHE A 211 -5.58 20.03 9.47
C PHE A 211 -5.25 19.76 10.95
N TYR A 212 -4.76 18.60 11.22
CA TYR A 212 -4.41 18.11 12.52
C TYR A 212 -3.30 18.90 13.23
N LEU A 213 -2.22 19.23 12.51
CA LEU A 213 -1.12 20.05 13.04
C LEU A 213 -1.44 21.56 13.11
N ARG A 214 -2.68 21.95 12.89
CA ARG A 214 -3.12 23.34 12.85
C ARG A 214 -2.37 24.21 11.82
N LYS A 215 -1.84 23.58 10.75
CA LYS A 215 -1.22 24.31 9.65
C LYS A 215 -2.29 24.92 8.74
N ARG A 216 -1.88 25.90 7.92
CA ARG A 216 -2.79 26.54 6.96
C ARG A 216 -3.25 25.52 5.91
N ILE A 217 -4.56 25.44 5.70
CA ILE A 217 -5.16 24.68 4.61
C ILE A 217 -5.32 25.60 3.42
N SER A 218 -4.69 25.26 2.30
CA SER A 218 -4.78 25.96 1.02
C SER A 218 -5.75 25.24 0.08
N ALA A 219 -6.15 25.88 -1.00
CA ALA A 219 -6.99 25.29 -2.04
C ALA A 219 -6.39 23.97 -2.59
N ARG A 220 -5.06 23.89 -2.72
CA ARG A 220 -4.38 22.65 -3.15
C ARG A 220 -4.64 21.49 -2.20
N HIS A 221 -4.70 21.72 -0.90
CA HIS A 221 -5.03 20.67 0.07
C HIS A 221 -6.47 20.22 -0.05
N ILE A 222 -7.40 21.13 -0.34
CA ILE A 222 -8.81 20.81 -0.57
C ILE A 222 -8.94 19.97 -1.84
N VAL A 223 -8.34 20.41 -2.95
CA VAL A 223 -8.34 19.63 -4.21
C VAL A 223 -7.72 18.25 -4.02
N SER A 224 -6.57 18.16 -3.34
CA SER A 224 -5.93 16.88 -3.03
C SER A 224 -6.84 15.96 -2.22
N PHE A 225 -7.51 16.49 -1.19
CA PHE A 225 -8.44 15.74 -0.36
C PHE A 225 -9.63 15.20 -1.19
N VAL A 226 -10.27 16.05 -1.97
CA VAL A 226 -11.42 15.68 -2.81
C VAL A 226 -11.01 14.65 -3.86
N ALA A 227 -9.89 14.88 -4.57
CA ALA A 227 -9.37 13.93 -5.53
C ALA A 227 -9.06 12.57 -4.88
N GLY A 228 -8.43 12.57 -3.70
CA GLY A 228 -8.16 11.36 -2.94
C GLY A 228 -9.45 10.64 -2.54
N CYS A 229 -10.49 11.35 -2.09
CA CYS A 229 -11.79 10.75 -1.76
C CYS A 229 -12.46 10.11 -3.00
N ILE A 230 -12.46 10.80 -4.13
CA ILE A 230 -13.03 10.27 -5.40
C ILE A 230 -12.27 9.02 -5.83
N LEU A 231 -10.93 9.06 -5.88
CA LEU A 231 -10.12 7.90 -6.24
C LEU A 231 -10.33 6.73 -5.28
N THR A 232 -10.44 7.01 -3.97
CA THR A 232 -10.71 5.96 -2.98
C THR A 232 -12.10 5.36 -3.18
N ALA A 233 -13.11 6.17 -3.49
CA ALA A 233 -14.45 5.68 -3.78
C ALA A 233 -14.50 4.77 -5.02
N LEU A 234 -13.74 5.10 -6.08
CA LEU A 234 -13.65 4.31 -7.32
C LEU A 234 -12.90 2.98 -7.15
N VAL A 235 -12.12 2.83 -6.08
CA VAL A 235 -11.25 1.65 -5.90
C VAL A 235 -11.62 0.85 -4.65
N ARG A 236 -11.94 1.53 -3.55
CA ARG A 236 -12.25 0.90 -2.26
C ARG A 236 -12.99 1.87 -1.34
N SER A 237 -14.27 2.10 -1.61
CA SER A 237 -15.09 3.08 -0.90
C SER A 237 -15.07 2.94 0.64
N HIS A 238 -15.03 1.71 1.16
CA HIS A 238 -14.96 1.46 2.60
C HIS A 238 -13.67 1.98 3.27
N ALA A 239 -12.58 2.23 2.53
CA ALA A 239 -11.38 2.84 3.09
C ALA A 239 -11.63 4.28 3.57
N LEU A 240 -12.67 4.96 3.08
CA LEU A 240 -13.06 6.30 3.52
C LEU A 240 -13.54 6.34 4.98
N HIS A 241 -14.05 5.22 5.53
CA HIS A 241 -14.44 5.14 6.94
C HIS A 241 -13.25 5.38 7.89
N PHE A 242 -12.05 4.93 7.51
CA PHE A 242 -10.83 5.19 8.31
C PHE A 242 -10.47 6.68 8.34
N ILE A 243 -10.76 7.39 7.25
CA ILE A 243 -10.56 8.83 7.16
C ILE A 243 -11.60 9.58 7.99
N ALA A 244 -12.87 9.17 7.92
CA ALA A 244 -13.93 9.71 8.76
C ALA A 244 -13.61 9.55 10.24
N LEU A 245 -13.14 8.36 10.64
CA LEU A 245 -12.69 8.09 12.00
C LEU A 245 -11.52 9.00 12.40
N GLY A 246 -10.54 9.21 11.52
CA GLY A 246 -9.44 10.16 11.76
C GLY A 246 -9.94 11.58 11.97
N LEU A 247 -10.89 12.05 11.17
CA LEU A 247 -11.50 13.38 11.35
C LEU A 247 -12.19 13.49 12.72
N ILE A 248 -12.98 12.48 13.11
CA ILE A 248 -13.65 12.44 14.41
C ILE A 248 -12.63 12.47 15.56
N MET A 249 -11.58 11.66 15.47
CA MET A 249 -10.53 11.60 16.51
C MET A 249 -9.75 12.91 16.65
N PHE A 250 -9.58 13.64 15.55
CA PHE A 250 -8.80 14.88 15.55
C PHE A 250 -9.65 16.13 15.82
N LEU A 251 -10.97 16.05 15.67
CA LEU A 251 -11.89 17.18 15.88
C LEU A 251 -11.78 17.83 17.27
N PRO A 252 -11.66 17.08 18.39
CA PRO A 252 -11.52 17.67 19.71
C PRO A 252 -10.32 18.61 19.89
N LEU A 253 -9.33 18.53 19.01
CA LEU A 253 -8.17 19.42 18.99
C LEU A 253 -8.41 20.73 18.22
N GLN A 254 -9.59 20.91 17.61
CA GLN A 254 -9.84 21.91 16.56
C GLN A 254 -11.10 22.75 16.82
N PHE A 255 -11.13 23.52 17.93
CA PHE A 255 -12.31 24.29 18.32
C PHE A 255 -12.46 25.67 17.68
N THR A 256 -11.88 25.94 16.50
CA THR A 256 -12.16 27.20 15.81
C THR A 256 -13.28 27.01 14.77
N ARG A 257 -14.19 28.00 14.64
CA ARG A 257 -15.31 27.97 13.68
C ARG A 257 -14.84 27.60 12.25
N LYS A 258 -13.73 28.16 11.81
CA LYS A 258 -13.17 27.87 10.47
C LYS A 258 -12.76 26.42 10.32
N ARG A 259 -12.20 25.78 11.33
CA ARG A 259 -11.75 24.38 11.29
C ARG A 259 -12.91 23.41 11.40
N ILE A 260 -13.92 23.75 12.19
CA ILE A 260 -15.17 23.00 12.24
C ILE A 260 -15.83 22.99 10.87
N LEU A 261 -15.86 24.13 10.16
CA LEU A 261 -16.37 24.18 8.78
C LEU A 261 -15.54 23.32 7.79
N HIS A 262 -14.21 23.31 7.90
CA HIS A 262 -13.38 22.42 7.09
C HIS A 262 -13.67 20.94 7.40
N ALA A 263 -13.83 20.57 8.67
CA ALA A 263 -14.16 19.20 9.07
C ALA A 263 -15.56 18.78 8.59
N ALA A 264 -16.54 19.68 8.68
CA ALA A 264 -17.88 19.47 8.16
C ALA A 264 -17.87 19.26 6.63
N GLY A 265 -17.17 20.14 5.90
CA GLY A 265 -16.99 19.98 4.45
C GLY A 265 -16.30 18.68 4.06
N ALA A 266 -15.27 18.28 4.80
CA ALA A 266 -14.61 16.99 4.60
C ALA A 266 -15.55 15.80 4.88
N ALA A 267 -16.36 15.87 5.95
CA ALA A 267 -17.35 14.83 6.27
C ALA A 267 -18.42 14.71 5.17
N VAL A 268 -18.92 15.83 4.65
CA VAL A 268 -19.87 15.85 3.52
C VAL A 268 -19.24 15.24 2.27
N CYS A 269 -17.98 15.59 1.96
CA CYS A 269 -17.25 15.00 0.82
C CYS A 269 -17.11 13.48 0.98
N ILE A 270 -16.70 13.00 2.15
CA ILE A 270 -16.58 11.56 2.43
C ILE A 270 -17.93 10.88 2.27
N PHE A 271 -18.99 11.43 2.87
CA PHE A 271 -20.34 10.87 2.77
C PHE A 271 -20.80 10.79 1.32
N ALA A 272 -20.64 11.86 0.53
CA ALA A 272 -21.00 11.89 -0.89
C ALA A 272 -20.21 10.85 -1.69
N CYS A 273 -18.90 10.67 -1.41
CA CYS A 273 -18.08 9.68 -2.08
C CYS A 273 -18.43 8.23 -1.67
N VAL A 274 -18.80 8.00 -0.41
CA VAL A 274 -19.28 6.68 0.06
C VAL A 274 -20.62 6.34 -0.59
N ALA A 275 -21.57 7.28 -0.59
CA ALA A 275 -22.87 7.09 -1.21
C ALA A 275 -22.76 6.90 -2.72
N GLY A 276 -21.95 7.73 -3.40
CA GLY A 276 -21.71 7.61 -4.84
C GLY A 276 -20.97 6.33 -5.22
N GLY A 277 -19.96 5.93 -4.45
CA GLY A 277 -19.25 4.67 -4.64
C GLY A 277 -20.16 3.47 -4.43
N GLY A 278 -21.02 3.50 -3.41
CA GLY A 278 -22.02 2.46 -3.17
C GLY A 278 -23.08 2.37 -4.28
N TYR A 279 -23.46 3.49 -4.88
CA TYR A 279 -24.38 3.52 -6.01
C TYR A 279 -23.76 2.96 -7.30
N LEU A 280 -22.49 3.28 -7.54
CA LEU A 280 -21.74 2.80 -8.72
C LEU A 280 -21.35 1.33 -8.62
N SER A 281 -21.26 0.76 -7.41
CA SER A 281 -20.97 -0.64 -7.22
C SER A 281 -22.10 -1.31 -6.44
N HIS A 282 -22.90 -2.13 -7.10
CA HIS A 282 -23.96 -2.90 -6.43
C HIS A 282 -23.43 -3.74 -5.26
N THR A 283 -22.21 -4.23 -5.36
CA THR A 283 -21.52 -4.96 -4.28
C THR A 283 -20.99 -4.04 -3.18
N GLY A 284 -20.80 -2.75 -3.46
CA GLY A 284 -20.33 -1.77 -2.45
C GLY A 284 -21.37 -1.52 -1.35
N THR A 285 -22.65 -1.50 -1.70
CA THR A 285 -23.75 -1.33 -0.73
C THR A 285 -23.87 -2.52 0.21
N GLU A 286 -23.76 -3.74 -0.30
CA GLU A 286 -23.76 -4.95 0.52
C GLU A 286 -22.54 -5.01 1.43
N LYS A 287 -21.34 -4.72 0.91
CA LYS A 287 -20.13 -4.65 1.74
C LYS A 287 -20.19 -3.58 2.82
N HIS A 288 -20.75 -2.41 2.54
CA HIS A 288 -20.95 -1.36 3.53
C HIS A 288 -21.95 -1.77 4.61
N SER A 289 -23.09 -2.36 4.22
CA SER A 289 -24.08 -2.85 5.16
C SER A 289 -23.50 -3.96 6.04
N ASN A 290 -22.73 -4.87 5.47
CA ASN A 290 -22.12 -5.99 6.18
C ASN A 290 -21.01 -5.55 7.17
N ILE A 291 -20.23 -4.51 6.83
CA ILE A 291 -19.25 -3.92 7.76
C ILE A 291 -19.96 -3.24 8.95
N VAL A 292 -21.05 -2.52 8.68
CA VAL A 292 -21.81 -1.79 9.71
C VAL A 292 -22.68 -2.73 10.53
N SER A 293 -23.36 -3.67 9.88
CA SER A 293 -24.27 -4.62 10.56
C SER A 293 -23.54 -5.78 11.26
N GLY A 294 -22.24 -5.98 10.94
CA GLY A 294 -21.52 -7.16 11.45
C GLY A 294 -22.12 -8.47 10.94
N SER A 295 -22.83 -8.45 9.81
CA SER A 295 -23.55 -9.61 9.32
C SER A 295 -22.62 -10.71 8.85
N ASP A 296 -23.06 -11.94 9.04
CA ASP A 296 -22.30 -13.17 8.84
C ASP A 296 -22.00 -13.51 7.36
N SER A 297 -22.53 -12.72 6.42
CA SER A 297 -22.37 -12.96 4.97
C SER A 297 -21.00 -12.56 4.37
N MET A 298 -20.15 -11.82 5.11
CA MET A 298 -18.79 -11.53 4.67
C MET A 298 -17.88 -12.76 4.56
N PRO A 299 -18.00 -13.78 5.42
CA PRO A 299 -17.15 -14.96 5.37
C PRO A 299 -17.30 -15.75 4.07
N GLU A 300 -18.52 -15.97 3.60
CA GLU A 300 -18.80 -16.83 2.44
C GLU A 300 -18.25 -16.23 1.13
N ALA A 301 -18.35 -14.92 0.95
CA ALA A 301 -17.83 -14.24 -0.24
C ALA A 301 -16.29 -14.22 -0.31
N TYR A 302 -15.60 -14.32 0.85
CA TYR A 302 -14.14 -14.30 0.93
C TYR A 302 -13.51 -15.65 1.27
N LEU A 303 -14.29 -16.57 1.83
CA LEU A 303 -13.86 -17.90 2.26
C LEU A 303 -14.46 -19.01 1.38
N GLY A 304 -15.18 -18.64 0.31
CA GLY A 304 -15.62 -19.65 -0.67
C GLY A 304 -14.46 -20.61 -0.97
N ASP A 305 -14.70 -21.79 -1.45
CA ASP A 305 -13.84 -22.97 -1.62
C ASP A 305 -12.34 -22.78 -2.00
N ASP A 306 -11.79 -21.64 -1.70
CA ASP A 306 -10.45 -21.23 -2.05
C ASP A 306 -9.47 -21.78 -1.03
N SER A 307 -8.91 -22.97 -1.33
CA SER A 307 -7.86 -23.66 -0.55
C SER A 307 -6.67 -22.77 -0.16
N ARG A 308 -6.54 -21.57 -0.78
CA ARG A 308 -5.55 -20.54 -0.44
C ARG A 308 -5.62 -20.05 1.01
N TYR A 309 -6.77 -20.19 1.67
CA TYR A 309 -6.98 -19.74 3.04
C TYR A 309 -6.99 -20.86 4.10
N ASP A 310 -6.83 -22.11 3.68
CA ASP A 310 -6.87 -23.24 4.61
C ASP A 310 -5.80 -23.16 5.71
N GLY A 311 -4.62 -22.63 5.39
CA GLY A 311 -3.58 -22.38 6.40
C GLY A 311 -3.98 -21.34 7.45
N TYR A 312 -4.81 -20.36 7.09
CA TYR A 312 -5.31 -19.34 8.03
C TYR A 312 -6.49 -19.83 8.84
N LYS A 313 -7.35 -20.67 8.26
CA LYS A 313 -8.43 -21.33 9.00
C LYS A 313 -7.85 -22.18 10.14
N SER A 314 -6.73 -22.87 9.91
CA SER A 314 -6.08 -23.70 10.93
C SER A 314 -5.45 -22.90 12.08
N LEU A 315 -4.91 -21.69 11.82
CA LEU A 315 -4.32 -20.83 12.85
C LEU A 315 -5.34 -20.17 13.78
N LEU A 316 -6.49 -19.75 13.25
CA LEU A 316 -7.51 -19.00 13.98
C LEU A 316 -8.83 -19.76 14.13
N GLY A 317 -8.93 -20.97 13.56
CA GLY A 317 -10.15 -21.76 13.52
C GLY A 317 -11.29 -21.02 12.82
N ASP A 318 -12.52 -21.29 13.22
CA ASP A 318 -13.73 -20.60 12.71
C ASP A 318 -13.85 -19.16 13.24
N TYR A 319 -12.86 -18.31 12.94
CA TYR A 319 -12.80 -16.93 13.44
C TYR A 319 -14.09 -16.15 13.14
N TYR A 320 -14.62 -16.30 11.94
CA TYR A 320 -15.77 -15.54 11.47
C TYR A 320 -17.09 -16.00 12.09
N ASN A 321 -17.22 -17.27 12.42
CA ASN A 321 -18.39 -17.83 13.10
C ASN A 321 -18.40 -17.54 14.62
N ARG A 322 -17.35 -16.87 15.14
CA ARG A 322 -17.27 -16.53 16.54
C ARG A 322 -18.08 -15.27 16.87
N PRO A 323 -18.74 -15.23 18.01
CA PRO A 323 -19.43 -14.02 18.50
C PRO A 323 -18.46 -12.82 18.61
N ILE A 324 -18.97 -11.62 18.48
CA ILE A 324 -18.18 -10.35 18.47
C ILE A 324 -17.21 -10.27 19.65
N TYR A 325 -17.64 -10.65 20.86
CA TYR A 325 -16.79 -10.58 22.06
C TYR A 325 -15.57 -11.52 21.98
N GLN A 326 -15.70 -12.69 21.35
CA GLN A 326 -14.57 -13.61 21.12
C GLN A 326 -13.64 -13.06 20.03
N ARG A 327 -14.16 -12.47 18.95
CA ARG A 327 -13.36 -11.81 17.92
C ARG A 327 -12.56 -10.64 18.51
N ILE A 328 -13.16 -9.84 19.40
CA ILE A 328 -12.47 -8.77 20.13
C ILE A 328 -11.37 -9.35 21.02
N ALA A 329 -11.63 -10.43 21.74
CA ALA A 329 -10.63 -11.08 22.59
C ALA A 329 -9.44 -11.64 21.77
N LEU A 330 -9.69 -12.06 20.52
CA LEU A 330 -8.67 -12.55 19.59
C LEU A 330 -7.94 -11.42 18.84
N LEU A 331 -8.33 -10.15 18.99
CA LEU A 331 -7.72 -9.04 18.26
C LEU A 331 -6.19 -8.95 18.39
N PRO A 332 -5.56 -9.20 19.55
CA PRO A 332 -4.10 -9.25 19.62
C PRO A 332 -3.49 -10.35 18.75
N ALA A 333 -4.12 -11.52 18.69
CA ALA A 333 -3.66 -12.64 17.85
C ALA A 333 -3.84 -12.33 16.37
N THR A 334 -5.02 -11.81 15.96
CA THR A 334 -5.25 -11.42 14.55
C THR A 334 -4.32 -10.29 14.11
N ALA A 335 -4.04 -9.33 14.98
CA ALA A 335 -3.07 -8.26 14.69
C ALA A 335 -1.64 -8.81 14.54
N ALA A 336 -1.25 -9.79 15.35
CA ALA A 336 0.05 -10.45 15.25
C ALA A 336 0.17 -11.28 13.96
N VAL A 337 -0.88 -12.03 13.58
CA VAL A 337 -0.93 -12.75 12.30
C VAL A 337 -0.83 -11.77 11.13
N GLN A 338 -1.63 -10.71 11.12
CA GLN A 338 -1.58 -9.67 10.07
C GLN A 338 -0.20 -9.02 9.95
N TYR A 339 0.51 -8.88 11.05
CA TYR A 339 1.86 -8.39 11.08
C TYR A 339 2.87 -9.38 10.49
N ALA A 340 2.70 -10.67 10.78
CA ALA A 340 3.61 -11.73 10.36
C ALA A 340 3.41 -12.18 8.90
N VAL A 341 2.21 -11.94 8.34
CA VAL A 341 1.87 -12.37 6.97
C VAL A 341 2.33 -11.34 5.92
N PRO A 342 2.81 -11.81 4.73
CA PRO A 342 3.05 -13.20 4.36
C PRO A 342 4.28 -13.77 5.07
N PHE A 343 4.19 -15.03 5.44
CA PHE A 343 5.30 -15.69 6.09
C PHE A 343 6.47 -15.90 5.13
N PRO A 344 7.73 -15.79 5.58
CA PRO A 344 8.91 -15.88 4.71
C PRO A 344 9.09 -17.21 4.00
N TRP A 345 8.43 -18.28 4.49
CA TRP A 345 8.51 -19.64 3.94
C TRP A 345 7.36 -20.02 3.01
N ASN A 346 6.32 -19.18 2.89
CA ASN A 346 5.17 -19.46 2.01
C ASN A 346 5.53 -19.24 0.52
N PHE A 347 6.61 -19.88 0.08
CA PHE A 347 6.95 -20.03 -1.32
C PHE A 347 6.12 -21.18 -1.90
N LYS A 348 4.86 -20.95 -2.23
CA LYS A 348 4.13 -21.90 -3.05
C LYS A 348 4.70 -21.85 -4.46
N ARG A 349 5.36 -22.93 -4.91
CA ARG A 349 5.93 -23.07 -6.25
C ARG A 349 4.88 -22.99 -7.36
N ASP A 350 3.65 -23.38 -7.07
CA ASP A 350 2.54 -23.51 -8.02
C ASP A 350 1.64 -22.28 -8.06
N THR A 351 2.12 -21.18 -7.54
CA THR A 351 1.26 -20.03 -7.38
C THR A 351 1.33 -19.09 -8.53
N GLU A 352 0.27 -18.76 -8.83
CA GLU A 352 -0.47 -17.73 -9.49
C GLU A 352 0.20 -16.35 -9.59
N PHE A 353 1.42 -16.12 -9.08
CA PHE A 353 1.97 -14.78 -8.97
C PHE A 353 3.40 -14.59 -9.48
N GLY A 354 4.03 -15.63 -9.96
CA GLY A 354 5.37 -15.51 -10.52
C GLY A 354 6.42 -14.91 -9.56
N TYR A 355 7.46 -14.35 -10.12
CA TYR A 355 8.60 -13.79 -9.38
C TYR A 355 8.27 -12.56 -8.52
N SER A 356 7.18 -11.83 -8.80
CA SER A 356 6.78 -10.68 -7.98
C SER A 356 6.31 -11.08 -6.59
N GLN A 357 5.75 -12.27 -6.44
CA GLN A 357 5.41 -12.80 -5.12
C GLN A 357 6.63 -13.20 -4.31
N ALA A 358 7.69 -13.69 -4.94
CA ALA A 358 8.93 -13.95 -4.23
C ALA A 358 9.43 -12.69 -3.49
N LEU A 359 9.27 -11.51 -4.10
CA LEU A 359 9.60 -10.23 -3.46
C LEU A 359 8.65 -9.89 -2.31
N ASN A 360 7.36 -10.27 -2.38
CA ASN A 360 6.43 -10.09 -1.28
C ASN A 360 6.82 -10.90 -0.04
N HIS A 361 7.54 -11.99 -0.20
CA HIS A 361 8.01 -12.84 0.89
C HIS A 361 9.31 -12.37 1.55
N ILE A 362 9.97 -11.34 1.04
CA ILE A 362 11.08 -10.69 1.74
C ILE A 362 10.51 -9.81 2.87
N ALA A 363 9.99 -10.46 3.90
CA ALA A 363 9.29 -9.78 5.00
C ALA A 363 10.25 -9.17 6.04
N TRP A 364 11.52 -9.54 6.05
CA TRP A 364 12.49 -9.11 7.06
C TRP A 364 12.61 -7.58 7.26
N PRO A 365 12.66 -6.75 6.19
CA PRO A 365 12.67 -5.30 6.39
C PRO A 365 11.42 -4.81 7.09
N TRP A 366 10.26 -5.38 6.78
CA TRP A 366 9.00 -5.05 7.44
C TRP A 366 9.03 -5.43 8.93
N TYR A 367 9.54 -6.60 9.29
CA TYR A 367 9.68 -7.00 10.70
C TYR A 367 10.61 -6.06 11.47
N ALA A 368 11.72 -5.65 10.86
CA ALA A 368 12.61 -4.68 11.48
C ALA A 368 11.93 -3.30 11.68
N ILE A 369 11.25 -2.78 10.66
CA ILE A 369 10.52 -1.51 10.72
C ILE A 369 9.41 -1.59 11.76
N GLY A 370 8.64 -2.66 11.76
CA GLY A 370 7.55 -2.88 12.72
C GLY A 370 8.04 -3.00 14.15
N GLY A 371 9.18 -3.67 14.39
CA GLY A 371 9.81 -3.70 15.71
C GLY A 371 10.19 -2.30 16.22
N ILE A 372 10.68 -1.43 15.33
CA ILE A 372 10.96 -0.03 15.65
C ILE A 372 9.64 0.72 15.96
N ILE A 373 8.58 0.51 15.18
CA ILE A 373 7.26 1.12 15.41
C ILE A 373 6.67 0.66 16.75
N LEU A 374 6.76 -0.62 17.07
CA LEU A 374 6.29 -1.17 18.35
C LEU A 374 7.04 -0.56 19.53
N PHE A 375 8.36 -0.32 19.41
CA PHE A 375 9.13 0.39 20.44
C PHE A 375 8.57 1.80 20.70
N TYR A 376 8.09 2.50 19.65
CA TYR A 376 7.42 3.78 19.84
C TYR A 376 6.20 3.64 20.76
N PHE A 377 5.32 2.68 20.52
CA PHE A 377 4.10 2.49 21.30
C PHE A 377 4.38 2.09 22.75
N ILE A 378 5.36 1.22 22.96
CA ILE A 378 5.67 0.68 24.30
C ILE A 378 6.48 1.67 25.13
N TRP A 379 7.43 2.38 24.52
CA TRP A 379 8.41 3.18 25.27
C TRP A 379 8.29 4.68 25.07
N LEU A 380 8.05 5.16 23.85
CA LEU A 380 8.07 6.58 23.51
C LEU A 380 6.69 7.24 23.57
N TRP A 381 5.62 6.51 23.45
CA TRP A 381 4.25 7.02 23.42
C TRP A 381 4.00 8.10 24.47
N TRP A 382 4.25 7.79 25.75
CA TRP A 382 3.97 8.67 26.86
C TRP A 382 4.89 9.91 26.93
N ARG A 383 6.01 9.89 26.21
CA ARG A 383 7.04 10.94 26.21
C ARG A 383 6.89 11.93 25.06
N LYS A 384 5.95 11.70 24.16
CA LYS A 384 5.74 12.53 22.96
C LYS A 384 4.55 13.46 23.10
N SER A 385 4.49 14.48 22.22
CA SER A 385 3.41 15.47 22.21
C SER A 385 2.06 14.84 21.95
N ALA A 386 1.00 15.42 22.54
CA ALA A 386 -0.38 14.97 22.32
C ALA A 386 -0.75 14.84 20.84
N PRO A 387 -0.35 15.78 19.95
CA PRO A 387 -0.56 15.61 18.52
C PRO A 387 0.03 14.30 17.99
N LEU A 388 1.28 14.01 18.20
CA LEU A 388 1.91 12.80 17.66
C LEU A 388 1.29 11.53 18.23
N ARG A 389 0.86 11.56 19.51
CA ARG A 389 0.15 10.43 20.13
C ARG A 389 -1.18 10.13 19.44
N LEU A 390 -1.98 11.15 19.16
CA LEU A 390 -3.25 10.97 18.45
C LEU A 390 -3.06 10.46 17.03
N TRP A 391 -2.05 10.99 16.31
CA TRP A 391 -1.70 10.45 14.99
C TRP A 391 -1.36 8.96 15.07
N ALA A 392 -0.51 8.58 16.04
CA ALA A 392 -0.13 7.20 16.24
C ALA A 392 -1.34 6.32 16.62
N LEU A 393 -2.26 6.82 17.44
CA LEU A 393 -3.49 6.12 17.77
C LEU A 393 -4.36 5.89 16.53
N TRP A 394 -4.54 6.90 15.69
CA TRP A 394 -5.27 6.75 14.44
C TRP A 394 -4.60 5.73 13.52
N ALA A 395 -3.28 5.79 13.34
CA ALA A 395 -2.54 4.83 12.54
C ALA A 395 -2.66 3.39 13.09
N ALA A 396 -2.64 3.22 14.42
CA ALA A 396 -2.88 1.92 15.06
C ALA A 396 -4.30 1.41 14.81
N VAL A 397 -5.29 2.26 14.90
CA VAL A 397 -6.69 1.90 14.61
C VAL A 397 -6.86 1.50 13.14
N CYS A 398 -6.21 2.22 12.20
CA CYS A 398 -6.18 1.85 10.79
C CYS A 398 -5.56 0.46 10.55
N TRP A 399 -4.65 0.02 11.44
CA TRP A 399 -4.09 -1.32 11.43
C TRP A 399 -5.01 -2.36 12.06
N LEU A 400 -5.59 -2.05 13.22
CA LEU A 400 -6.36 -3.00 14.04
C LEU A 400 -7.73 -3.33 13.45
N ILE A 401 -8.40 -2.36 12.78
CA ILE A 401 -9.72 -2.62 12.19
C ILE A 401 -9.64 -3.70 11.09
N PRO A 402 -8.73 -3.64 10.10
CA PRO A 402 -8.58 -4.75 9.15
C PRO A 402 -8.19 -6.08 9.82
N ALA A 403 -7.36 -6.05 10.87
CA ALA A 403 -7.03 -7.26 11.64
C ALA A 403 -8.28 -7.89 12.26
N TYR A 404 -9.18 -7.07 12.81
CA TYR A 404 -10.46 -7.51 13.34
C TYR A 404 -11.41 -8.02 12.23
N LEU A 405 -11.52 -7.28 11.13
CA LEU A 405 -12.48 -7.62 10.07
C LEU A 405 -12.07 -8.87 9.30
N PHE A 406 -10.77 -9.07 9.06
CA PHE A 406 -10.24 -10.13 8.20
C PHE A 406 -9.47 -11.21 8.97
N GLY A 407 -9.56 -11.26 10.29
CA GLY A 407 -8.87 -12.27 11.10
C GLY A 407 -7.34 -12.29 10.91
N GLY A 408 -6.74 -11.20 10.43
CA GLY A 408 -5.31 -11.10 10.14
C GLY A 408 -4.88 -11.73 8.80
N SER A 409 -5.79 -12.35 8.05
CA SER A 409 -5.45 -13.12 6.84
C SER A 409 -5.06 -12.26 5.63
N MET A 410 -5.41 -10.97 5.60
CA MET A 410 -5.25 -10.12 4.42
C MET A 410 -4.35 -8.91 4.67
N SER A 411 -3.02 -9.14 4.69
CA SER A 411 -2.03 -8.08 4.87
C SER A 411 -2.16 -6.92 3.85
N ARG A 412 -2.60 -7.18 2.63
CA ARG A 412 -2.80 -6.15 1.59
C ARG A 412 -3.74 -5.02 2.01
N TYR A 413 -4.68 -5.28 2.93
CA TYR A 413 -5.62 -4.25 3.39
C TYR A 413 -4.99 -3.20 4.32
N VAL A 414 -3.85 -3.51 4.92
CA VAL A 414 -3.13 -2.57 5.80
C VAL A 414 -2.03 -1.81 5.09
N MET A 415 -1.63 -2.24 3.90
CA MET A 415 -0.54 -1.61 3.15
C MET A 415 -0.77 -0.10 2.88
N PRO A 416 -1.98 0.38 2.57
CA PRO A 416 -2.23 1.81 2.40
C PRO A 416 -1.87 2.65 3.63
N PHE A 417 -1.90 2.04 4.82
CA PHE A 417 -1.65 2.72 6.09
C PHE A 417 -0.17 2.70 6.51
N ILE A 418 0.69 1.92 5.86
CA ILE A 418 2.14 1.87 6.15
C ILE A 418 2.77 3.27 6.18
N PRO A 419 2.50 4.17 5.21
CA PRO A 419 3.06 5.51 5.24
C PRO A 419 2.67 6.34 6.47
N THR A 420 1.57 6.02 7.15
CA THR A 420 1.17 6.71 8.38
C THR A 420 1.93 6.23 9.61
N LEU A 421 2.45 5.01 9.57
CA LEU A 421 3.24 4.40 10.64
C LEU A 421 4.73 4.74 10.53
N VAL A 422 5.25 4.92 9.32
CA VAL A 422 6.68 5.23 9.07
C VAL A 422 7.17 6.45 9.84
N PRO A 423 6.43 7.57 9.98
CA PRO A 423 6.86 8.69 10.81
C PRO A 423 7.17 8.31 12.27
N LEU A 424 6.49 7.30 12.81
CA LEU A 424 6.74 6.82 14.18
C LEU A 424 8.11 6.11 14.28
N ALA A 425 8.45 5.32 13.25
CA ALA A 425 9.79 4.72 13.16
C ALA A 425 10.87 5.80 13.08
N LEU A 426 10.65 6.88 12.34
CA LEU A 426 11.58 8.01 12.25
C LEU A 426 11.78 8.72 13.58
N VAL A 427 10.74 8.85 14.41
CA VAL A 427 10.86 9.40 15.76
C VAL A 427 11.80 8.55 16.61
N VAL A 428 11.65 7.22 16.57
CA VAL A 428 12.54 6.29 17.28
C VAL A 428 13.99 6.44 16.79
N ILE A 429 14.18 6.40 15.48
CA ILE A 429 15.52 6.54 14.86
C ILE A 429 16.16 7.87 15.26
N GLY A 430 15.41 8.97 15.32
CA GLY A 430 15.87 10.29 15.76
C GLY A 430 16.34 10.27 17.22
N GLU A 431 15.58 9.64 18.13
CA GLU A 431 15.95 9.48 19.52
C GLU A 431 17.23 8.63 19.69
N LEU A 432 17.36 7.57 18.90
CA LEU A 432 18.55 6.71 18.93
C LEU A 432 19.80 7.44 18.38
N ARG A 433 19.65 8.21 17.30
CA ARG A 433 20.76 9.05 16.76
C ARG A 433 21.23 10.08 17.76
N SER A 434 20.34 10.65 18.57
CA SER A 434 20.69 11.56 19.66
C SER A 434 21.22 10.85 20.92
N ARG A 435 21.52 9.56 20.81
CA ARG A 435 21.96 8.68 21.91
C ARG A 435 20.96 8.57 23.07
N ARG A 436 19.71 8.97 22.86
CA ARG A 436 18.65 8.79 23.84
C ARG A 436 18.04 7.40 23.68
N HIS A 437 17.70 6.79 24.81
CA HIS A 437 17.02 5.50 24.86
C HIS A 437 17.74 4.31 24.18
N ILE A 438 19.07 4.38 23.97
CA ILE A 438 19.84 3.29 23.35
C ILE A 438 19.75 2.00 24.18
N THR A 439 19.93 2.09 25.49
CA THR A 439 19.91 0.91 26.37
C THR A 439 18.55 0.23 26.37
N PRO A 440 17.41 0.92 26.65
CA PRO A 440 16.11 0.29 26.55
C PRO A 440 15.80 -0.23 25.14
N PHE A 441 16.27 0.43 24.08
CA PHE A 441 16.08 -0.06 22.72
C PHE A 441 16.86 -1.35 22.46
N LYS A 442 18.10 -1.48 22.95
CA LYS A 442 18.88 -2.72 22.81
C LYS A 442 18.17 -3.91 23.46
N TRP A 443 17.68 -3.74 24.71
CA TRP A 443 16.92 -4.79 25.37
C TRP A 443 15.61 -5.10 24.65
N TRP A 444 14.91 -4.10 24.19
CA TRP A 444 13.73 -4.26 23.36
C TRP A 444 14.03 -5.04 22.07
N ALA A 445 15.07 -4.65 21.33
CA ALA A 445 15.43 -5.30 20.07
C ALA A 445 15.75 -6.79 20.25
N VAL A 446 16.49 -7.13 21.33
CA VAL A 446 16.77 -8.54 21.66
C VAL A 446 15.49 -9.28 22.00
N SER A 447 14.67 -8.76 22.93
CA SER A 447 13.42 -9.39 23.35
C SER A 447 12.46 -9.54 22.17
N TYR A 448 12.30 -8.50 21.35
CA TYR A 448 11.48 -8.51 20.16
C TYR A 448 11.93 -9.58 19.15
N THR A 449 13.24 -9.66 18.89
CA THR A 449 13.80 -10.66 17.96
C THR A 449 13.52 -12.08 18.45
N ILE A 450 13.72 -12.35 19.75
CA ILE A 450 13.43 -13.64 20.35
C ILE A 450 11.94 -13.99 20.20
N VAL A 451 11.06 -13.07 20.58
CA VAL A 451 9.61 -13.29 20.48
C VAL A 451 9.17 -13.49 19.03
N LEU A 452 9.71 -12.70 18.10
CA LEU A 452 9.42 -12.83 16.67
C LEU A 452 9.85 -14.20 16.14
N LEU A 453 11.07 -14.63 16.44
CA LEU A 453 11.58 -15.94 16.00
C LEU A 453 10.76 -17.09 16.58
N LEU A 454 10.38 -17.03 17.86
CA LEU A 454 9.53 -18.02 18.49
C LEU A 454 8.13 -18.06 17.85
N ALA A 455 7.54 -16.88 17.60
CA ALA A 455 6.23 -16.80 16.94
C ALA A 455 6.26 -17.33 15.51
N LEU A 456 7.29 -16.97 14.73
CA LEU A 456 7.48 -17.49 13.37
C LEU A 456 7.72 -19.00 13.38
N SER A 457 8.53 -19.52 14.31
CA SER A 457 8.77 -20.97 14.44
C SER A 457 7.48 -21.72 14.80
N ALA A 458 6.68 -21.19 15.73
CA ALA A 458 5.38 -21.75 16.07
C ALA A 458 4.42 -21.78 14.87
N CYS A 459 4.33 -20.67 14.12
CA CYS A 459 3.52 -20.61 12.91
C CYS A 459 3.99 -21.61 11.85
N PHE A 460 5.30 -21.72 11.64
CA PHE A 460 5.88 -22.71 10.72
C PHE A 460 5.52 -24.15 11.12
N PHE A 461 5.64 -24.46 12.41
CA PHE A 461 5.28 -25.78 12.93
C PHE A 461 3.80 -26.10 12.73
N ILE A 462 2.91 -25.16 13.09
CA ILE A 462 1.45 -25.32 12.93
C ILE A 462 1.03 -25.49 11.47
N GLN A 463 1.73 -24.83 10.52
CA GLN A 463 1.40 -24.94 9.09
C GLN A 463 1.89 -26.22 8.43
N ASN A 464 2.87 -26.91 9.00
CA ASN A 464 3.46 -28.11 8.40
C ASN A 464 3.09 -29.39 9.14
N HIS A 465 2.34 -29.33 10.20
CA HIS A 465 1.76 -30.43 10.96
C HIS A 465 0.26 -30.27 11.14
#